data_cc3ab938c30c6a75578403f6a338f17b
#
_entry.id   cc3ab938c30c6a75578403f6a338f17b
#
_cell.length_a   1.000
_cell.length_b   1.000
_cell.length_c   1.000
_cell.angle_alpha   90.00
_cell.angle_beta   90.00
_cell.angle_gamma   90.00
#
_symmetry.space_group_name_H-M   'P 1'
#
loop_
_entity.id
_entity.type
_entity.pdbx_description
1 polymer ?
#
loop_
_entity_poly.entity_id
_entity_poly.type
_entity_poly.pdbx_seq_one_letter_code
_entity_poly.pdbx_strand_id
1 'polypeptide(L)'
;MHRNRLRSFLWVFIPLVSIITLGIIAYQLPIVQEKVAWRISEFQARIKYAISPPEEAVFTPNPTVVAMVQSTLDSLTPTVTITPNAAPTAAPIDTPTPSPAPTAIPKSVQLTGVRHEYQKWNNCGPANLSMALSFWGWDGDQRPIAEFVKPNPRDKNVMPYEMANFVEQGTGLKVITRVGGDIELLKKFIAAGFPVLVEKGFEGSGFNGWMGHYEVITGYDDEKQLFTAQDSYIMADLPIGYDKLELYWRHFNYTYIVVYPPDREAEVFALLGPHVDETYNFQYAAQLASDEIFQLGGRGLFFAWFNRGTNLKDLQDYVGAAAAYDEAFQIDAELAISDPEHRAWRMLWYQTGPYFAYYYTGRYYDVVSLADFTINNMSEPSVEESFYWRALAREALGDVAGAIEDFERALRWHPDWEVALAQLRRLGVTS
;
A
#
# COMPACT_ATOMS: atom_id res chain seq x y z
N MET A 1 -40.50 32.99 -40.57
CA MET A 1 -40.37 31.97 -39.49
C MET A 1 -38.94 31.71 -39.00
N HIS A 2 -37.89 31.82 -39.79
CA HIS A 2 -36.49 31.52 -39.38
C HIS A 2 -35.89 32.52 -38.37
N ARG A 3 -36.24 33.82 -38.44
CA ARG A 3 -35.63 34.89 -37.59
C ARG A 3 -36.03 34.80 -36.10
N ASN A 4 -37.20 34.23 -35.79
CA ASN A 4 -37.63 34.05 -34.39
C ASN A 4 -37.00 32.81 -33.72
N ARG A 5 -36.72 31.75 -34.47
CA ARG A 5 -36.02 30.57 -33.95
C ARG A 5 -34.55 30.85 -33.59
N LEU A 6 -33.87 31.70 -34.37
CA LEU A 6 -32.50 32.10 -34.11
C LEU A 6 -32.41 32.98 -32.85
N ARG A 7 -33.38 33.91 -32.66
CA ARG A 7 -33.46 34.73 -31.44
C ARG A 7 -33.72 33.88 -30.18
N SER A 8 -34.66 32.94 -30.24
CA SER A 8 -34.93 32.04 -29.10
C SER A 8 -33.72 31.14 -28.77
N PHE A 9 -32.99 30.68 -29.77
CA PHE A 9 -31.75 29.90 -29.59
C PHE A 9 -30.66 30.74 -28.89
N LEU A 10 -30.45 32.00 -29.31
CA LEU A 10 -29.49 32.89 -28.69
C LEU A 10 -29.81 33.22 -27.21
N TRP A 11 -31.11 33.38 -26.88
CA TRP A 11 -31.57 33.65 -25.52
C TRP A 11 -31.35 32.49 -24.54
N VAL A 12 -31.25 31.27 -25.03
CA VAL A 12 -30.90 30.08 -24.20
C VAL A 12 -29.41 29.79 -24.22
N PHE A 13 -28.79 29.92 -25.39
CA PHE A 13 -27.39 29.54 -25.59
C PHE A 13 -26.41 30.50 -24.89
N ILE A 14 -26.66 31.83 -24.97
CA ILE A 14 -25.77 32.82 -24.31
C ILE A 14 -25.75 32.67 -22.80
N PRO A 15 -26.89 32.55 -22.07
CA PRO A 15 -26.84 32.28 -20.62
C PRO A 15 -26.18 30.97 -20.27
N LEU A 16 -26.38 29.91 -21.04
CA LEU A 16 -25.76 28.61 -20.81
C LEU A 16 -24.23 28.69 -20.93
N VAL A 17 -23.74 29.31 -22.01
CA VAL A 17 -22.29 29.52 -22.20
C VAL A 17 -21.72 30.41 -21.08
N SER A 18 -22.46 31.46 -20.68
CA SER A 18 -22.03 32.32 -19.58
C SER A 18 -21.93 31.58 -18.25
N ILE A 19 -22.89 30.72 -17.93
CA ILE A 19 -22.89 29.88 -16.72
C ILE A 19 -21.73 28.89 -16.75
N ILE A 20 -21.49 28.25 -17.88
CA ILE A 20 -20.34 27.33 -18.04
C ILE A 20 -19.02 28.08 -17.86
N THR A 21 -18.87 29.24 -18.49
CA THR A 21 -17.66 30.05 -18.38
C THR A 21 -17.41 30.53 -16.95
N LEU A 22 -18.47 31.01 -16.27
CA LEU A 22 -18.39 31.39 -14.86
C LEU A 22 -18.05 30.19 -13.96
N GLY A 23 -18.62 29.02 -14.26
CA GLY A 23 -18.29 27.76 -13.57
C GLY A 23 -16.80 27.38 -13.73
N ILE A 24 -16.25 27.49 -14.95
CA ILE A 24 -14.84 27.24 -15.23
C ILE A 24 -13.95 28.24 -14.48
N ILE A 25 -14.31 29.53 -14.49
CA ILE A 25 -13.56 30.57 -13.75
C ILE A 25 -13.62 30.31 -12.24
N ALA A 26 -14.81 30.00 -11.71
CA ALA A 26 -14.96 29.68 -10.29
C ALA A 26 -14.15 28.45 -9.89
N TYR A 27 -14.04 27.46 -10.76
CA TYR A 27 -13.25 26.24 -10.54
C TYR A 27 -11.73 26.52 -10.46
N GLN A 28 -11.24 27.66 -10.99
CA GLN A 28 -9.84 28.06 -10.85
C GLN A 28 -9.50 28.55 -9.41
N LEU A 29 -10.52 28.84 -8.59
CA LEU A 29 -10.31 29.24 -7.22
C LEU A 29 -9.92 28.03 -6.35
N PRO A 30 -8.79 28.07 -5.58
CA PRO A 30 -8.32 26.94 -4.78
C PRO A 30 -9.39 26.38 -3.82
N ILE A 31 -10.16 27.26 -3.17
CA ILE A 31 -11.27 26.87 -2.26
C ILE A 31 -12.36 26.07 -2.99
N VAL A 32 -12.64 26.38 -4.26
CA VAL A 32 -13.64 25.67 -5.06
C VAL A 32 -13.05 24.35 -5.54
N GLN A 33 -11.79 24.33 -5.96
CA GLN A 33 -11.09 23.09 -6.34
C GLN A 33 -11.09 22.11 -5.19
N GLU A 34 -10.70 22.50 -4.00
CA GLU A 34 -10.66 21.62 -2.82
C GLU A 34 -12.04 20.95 -2.54
N LYS A 35 -13.13 21.67 -2.76
CA LYS A 35 -14.49 21.19 -2.48
C LYS A 35 -15.15 20.42 -3.63
N VAL A 36 -14.72 20.62 -4.86
CA VAL A 36 -15.44 20.13 -6.05
C VAL A 36 -14.62 19.11 -6.86
N ALA A 37 -13.29 19.21 -6.85
CA ALA A 37 -12.43 18.34 -7.67
C ALA A 37 -12.68 16.85 -7.43
N TRP A 38 -12.80 16.43 -6.16
CA TRP A 38 -13.06 15.04 -5.82
C TRP A 38 -14.41 14.52 -6.37
N ARG A 39 -15.46 15.36 -6.39
CA ARG A 39 -16.77 15.01 -6.95
C ARG A 39 -16.71 14.83 -8.46
N ILE A 40 -15.91 15.67 -9.13
CA ILE A 40 -15.69 15.54 -10.58
C ILE A 40 -14.92 14.25 -10.88
N SER A 41 -13.87 13.98 -10.13
CA SER A 41 -13.10 12.74 -10.29
C SER A 41 -13.94 11.50 -10.00
N GLU A 42 -14.78 11.52 -8.97
CA GLU A 42 -15.71 10.44 -8.65
C GLU A 42 -16.73 10.23 -9.78
N PHE A 43 -17.30 11.31 -10.32
CA PHE A 43 -18.22 11.22 -11.44
C PHE A 43 -17.54 10.66 -12.70
N GLN A 44 -16.33 11.11 -13.00
CA GLN A 44 -15.53 10.57 -14.11
C GLN A 44 -15.22 9.09 -13.92
N ALA A 45 -14.85 8.69 -12.69
CA ALA A 45 -14.61 7.30 -12.34
C ALA A 45 -15.89 6.44 -12.55
N ARG A 46 -17.04 6.90 -12.08
CA ARG A 46 -18.32 6.20 -12.27
C ARG A 46 -18.66 6.00 -13.74
N ILE A 47 -18.45 7.03 -14.59
CA ILE A 47 -18.68 6.89 -16.04
C ILE A 47 -17.69 5.89 -16.64
N LYS A 48 -16.40 6.04 -16.37
CA LYS A 48 -15.38 5.14 -16.93
C LYS A 48 -15.64 3.69 -16.53
N TYR A 49 -15.89 3.44 -15.24
CA TYR A 49 -16.09 2.09 -14.72
C TYR A 49 -17.44 1.48 -15.12
N ALA A 50 -18.46 2.29 -15.41
CA ALA A 50 -19.69 1.79 -16.03
C ALA A 50 -19.51 1.34 -17.48
N ILE A 51 -18.52 1.88 -18.20
CA ILE A 51 -18.22 1.53 -19.60
C ILE A 51 -17.18 0.39 -19.65
N SER A 52 -16.20 0.40 -18.75
CA SER A 52 -15.11 -0.55 -18.68
C SER A 52 -14.87 -0.92 -17.20
N PRO A 53 -15.60 -1.93 -16.70
CA PRO A 53 -15.47 -2.36 -15.31
C PRO A 53 -14.05 -2.86 -15.02
N PRO A 54 -13.32 -2.26 -14.08
CA PRO A 54 -11.96 -2.68 -13.76
C PRO A 54 -11.92 -4.05 -13.09
N GLU A 55 -13.05 -4.49 -12.53
CA GLU A 55 -13.23 -5.81 -11.94
C GLU A 55 -13.14 -6.94 -12.97
N GLU A 56 -13.41 -6.65 -14.24
CA GLU A 56 -13.32 -7.60 -15.36
C GLU A 56 -11.92 -7.65 -16.00
N ALA A 57 -11.12 -6.61 -15.78
CA ALA A 57 -9.78 -6.52 -16.36
C ALA A 57 -8.80 -7.41 -15.58
N VAL A 58 -8.03 -8.24 -16.28
CA VAL A 58 -7.07 -9.18 -15.71
C VAL A 58 -5.69 -8.96 -16.32
N PHE A 59 -4.66 -8.93 -15.47
CA PHE A 59 -3.28 -9.07 -15.89
C PHE A 59 -2.89 -10.55 -15.84
N THR A 60 -2.25 -11.03 -16.89
CA THR A 60 -1.71 -12.40 -16.93
C THR A 60 -0.23 -12.34 -17.32
N PRO A 61 0.67 -12.82 -16.47
CA PRO A 61 2.09 -12.94 -16.81
C PRO A 61 2.30 -13.79 -18.05
N ASN A 62 3.40 -13.58 -18.78
CA ASN A 62 3.70 -14.33 -19.99
C ASN A 62 3.92 -15.83 -19.64
N PRO A 63 3.06 -16.75 -20.10
CA PRO A 63 3.12 -18.15 -19.69
C PRO A 63 4.41 -18.87 -20.10
N THR A 64 5.04 -18.45 -21.18
CA THR A 64 6.34 -19.02 -21.61
C THR A 64 7.44 -18.65 -20.64
N VAL A 65 7.44 -17.39 -20.14
CA VAL A 65 8.43 -16.91 -19.17
C VAL A 65 8.18 -17.52 -17.80
N VAL A 66 6.93 -17.65 -17.39
CA VAL A 66 6.54 -18.38 -16.15
C VAL A 66 7.07 -19.80 -16.18
N ALA A 67 6.85 -20.54 -17.27
CA ALA A 67 7.36 -21.90 -17.41
C ALA A 67 8.90 -21.99 -17.39
N MET A 68 9.60 -21.01 -17.94
CA MET A 68 11.08 -20.94 -17.89
C MET A 68 11.57 -20.66 -16.47
N VAL A 69 10.94 -19.75 -15.74
CA VAL A 69 11.26 -19.44 -14.34
C VAL A 69 11.03 -20.69 -13.48
N GLN A 70 9.89 -21.36 -13.62
CA GLN A 70 9.58 -22.58 -12.88
C GLN A 70 10.60 -23.70 -13.19
N SER A 71 10.95 -23.92 -14.45
CA SER A 71 11.98 -24.88 -14.84
C SER A 71 13.34 -24.58 -14.21
N THR A 72 13.68 -23.30 -14.09
CA THR A 72 14.92 -22.85 -13.43
C THR A 72 14.87 -23.15 -11.94
N LEU A 73 13.77 -22.81 -11.27
CA LEU A 73 13.57 -23.10 -9.84
C LEU A 73 13.64 -24.60 -9.55
N ASP A 74 12.98 -25.42 -10.36
CA ASP A 74 13.00 -26.88 -10.23
C ASP A 74 14.43 -27.45 -10.39
N SER A 75 15.24 -26.85 -11.25
CA SER A 75 16.64 -27.24 -11.45
C SER A 75 17.57 -26.83 -10.30
N LEU A 76 17.21 -25.78 -9.56
CA LEU A 76 17.96 -25.25 -8.41
C LEU A 76 17.56 -25.93 -7.10
N THR A 77 16.44 -26.64 -7.05
CA THR A 77 16.00 -27.37 -5.85
C THR A 77 16.99 -28.51 -5.60
N PRO A 78 17.83 -28.46 -4.53
CA PRO A 78 18.79 -29.52 -4.25
C PRO A 78 18.00 -30.78 -3.94
N THR A 79 18.28 -31.85 -4.67
CA THR A 79 17.84 -33.19 -4.30
C THR A 79 18.42 -33.47 -2.91
N VAL A 80 17.57 -33.41 -1.87
CA VAL A 80 18.00 -33.67 -0.50
C VAL A 80 18.34 -35.18 -0.41
N THR A 81 19.60 -35.47 -0.66
CA THR A 81 20.15 -36.79 -0.28
C THR A 81 20.28 -36.76 1.23
N ILE A 82 19.34 -37.38 1.93
CA ILE A 82 19.41 -37.57 3.38
C ILE A 82 20.57 -38.55 3.64
N THR A 83 21.76 -37.98 3.90
CA THR A 83 22.84 -38.77 4.52
C THR A 83 22.55 -38.79 6.01
N PRO A 84 22.35 -39.96 6.64
CA PRO A 84 22.15 -40.01 8.07
C PRO A 84 23.42 -39.52 8.78
N ASN A 85 23.36 -38.35 9.32
CA ASN A 85 24.46 -37.80 10.09
C ASN A 85 24.41 -38.41 11.48
N ALA A 86 25.55 -38.99 11.94
CA ALA A 86 25.70 -39.55 13.27
C ALA A 86 25.38 -38.46 14.33
N ALA A 87 24.58 -38.80 15.31
CA ALA A 87 24.20 -37.92 16.39
C ALA A 87 25.42 -37.36 17.11
N PRO A 88 25.54 -36.04 17.29
CA PRO A 88 26.57 -35.47 18.11
C PRO A 88 26.33 -35.82 19.59
N THR A 89 27.36 -36.31 20.27
CA THR A 89 27.36 -36.56 21.71
C THR A 89 27.10 -35.23 22.44
N ALA A 90 26.04 -35.16 23.20
CA ALA A 90 25.64 -33.99 23.95
C ALA A 90 26.70 -33.64 25.02
N ALA A 91 27.26 -32.45 24.93
CA ALA A 91 27.98 -31.82 26.02
C ALA A 91 27.01 -31.40 27.14
N PRO A 92 27.40 -31.32 28.41
CA PRO A 92 26.52 -30.91 29.48
C PRO A 92 26.02 -29.48 29.24
N ILE A 93 24.71 -29.32 29.17
CA ILE A 93 24.06 -28.03 29.05
C ILE A 93 24.00 -27.41 30.44
N ASP A 94 24.67 -26.28 30.63
CA ASP A 94 24.47 -25.44 31.81
C ASP A 94 22.97 -25.06 31.86
N THR A 95 22.34 -25.34 32.99
CA THR A 95 20.93 -25.03 33.21
C THR A 95 20.75 -23.51 33.12
N PRO A 96 19.97 -23.00 32.14
CA PRO A 96 19.76 -21.56 32.06
C PRO A 96 19.05 -21.08 33.33
N THR A 97 19.58 -20.04 33.94
CA THR A 97 18.86 -19.29 34.99
C THR A 97 17.49 -18.91 34.48
N PRO A 98 16.39 -19.19 35.19
CA PRO A 98 15.07 -18.84 34.74
C PRO A 98 15.00 -17.33 34.47
N SER A 99 14.78 -16.98 33.19
CA SER A 99 14.42 -15.62 32.81
C SER A 99 13.12 -15.26 33.55
N PRO A 100 12.99 -14.02 34.08
CA PRO A 100 11.74 -13.62 34.71
C PRO A 100 10.59 -13.87 33.73
N ALA A 101 9.53 -14.52 34.23
CA ALA A 101 8.33 -14.78 33.44
C ALA A 101 7.83 -13.46 32.84
N PRO A 102 7.43 -13.42 31.55
CA PRO A 102 6.90 -12.21 30.95
C PRO A 102 5.74 -11.71 31.82
N THR A 103 5.79 -10.45 32.24
CA THR A 103 4.67 -9.83 32.97
C THR A 103 3.43 -9.89 32.07
N ALA A 104 2.38 -10.55 32.54
CA ALA A 104 1.13 -10.66 31.78
C ALA A 104 0.61 -9.25 31.50
N ILE A 105 0.32 -8.94 30.24
CA ILE A 105 -0.31 -7.68 29.86
C ILE A 105 -1.74 -7.60 30.43
N PRO A 106 -2.28 -6.40 30.72
CA PRO A 106 -3.68 -6.24 31.14
C PRO A 106 -4.66 -6.85 30.14
N LYS A 107 -5.82 -7.29 30.59
CA LYS A 107 -6.90 -7.81 29.72
C LYS A 107 -7.54 -6.74 28.85
N SER A 108 -7.45 -5.50 29.23
CA SER A 108 -7.92 -4.36 28.41
C SER A 108 -7.08 -3.13 28.70
N VAL A 109 -6.83 -2.35 27.65
CA VAL A 109 -6.14 -1.06 27.70
C VAL A 109 -6.81 -0.11 26.72
N GLN A 110 -6.96 1.16 27.11
CA GLN A 110 -7.38 2.24 26.24
C GLN A 110 -6.42 3.42 26.39
N LEU A 111 -5.70 3.74 25.33
CA LEU A 111 -4.88 4.94 25.27
C LEU A 111 -5.79 6.15 25.03
N THR A 112 -5.53 7.22 25.75
CA THR A 112 -6.24 8.50 25.63
C THR A 112 -5.29 9.59 25.17
N GLY A 113 -5.81 10.66 24.57
CA GLY A 113 -5.00 11.80 24.13
C GLY A 113 -4.72 11.81 22.62
N VAL A 114 -5.14 10.80 21.87
CA VAL A 114 -5.13 10.86 20.42
C VAL A 114 -6.22 11.82 19.95
N ARG A 115 -5.84 12.83 19.16
CA ARG A 115 -6.78 13.78 18.58
C ARG A 115 -7.31 13.21 17.26
N HIS A 116 -8.58 12.79 17.26
CA HIS A 116 -9.21 12.26 16.05
C HIS A 116 -9.33 13.32 14.96
N GLU A 117 -9.09 12.93 13.71
CA GLU A 117 -9.20 13.76 12.51
C GLU A 117 -9.84 12.99 11.37
N TYR A 118 -10.91 13.55 10.77
CA TYR A 118 -11.47 12.99 9.54
C TYR A 118 -10.59 13.35 8.34
N GLN A 119 -10.31 12.34 7.52
CA GLN A 119 -9.48 12.53 6.34
C GLN A 119 -10.13 13.45 5.29
N LYS A 120 -9.31 14.23 4.63
CA LYS A 120 -9.64 14.82 3.33
C LYS A 120 -9.53 13.76 2.23
N TRP A 121 -9.87 14.14 1.01
CA TRP A 121 -9.84 13.22 -0.12
C TRP A 121 -8.46 12.59 -0.32
N ASN A 122 -8.42 11.24 -0.39
CA ASN A 122 -7.20 10.43 -0.50
C ASN A 122 -6.14 10.70 0.60
N ASN A 123 -6.55 11.10 1.79
CA ASN A 123 -5.64 11.48 2.87
C ASN A 123 -5.67 10.49 4.05
N CYS A 124 -5.99 9.20 3.82
CA CYS A 124 -6.00 8.24 4.93
C CYS A 124 -4.63 8.14 5.62
N GLY A 125 -3.53 8.03 4.88
CA GLY A 125 -2.17 8.04 5.44
C GLY A 125 -1.87 9.30 6.25
N PRO A 126 -1.93 10.51 5.66
CA PRO A 126 -1.68 11.75 6.38
C PRO A 126 -2.57 11.98 7.61
N ALA A 127 -3.86 11.65 7.54
CA ALA A 127 -4.77 11.85 8.66
C ALA A 127 -4.50 10.87 9.82
N ASN A 128 -4.26 9.61 9.51
CA ASN A 128 -3.95 8.62 10.53
C ASN A 128 -2.56 8.85 11.14
N LEU A 129 -1.57 9.28 10.34
CA LEU A 129 -0.28 9.68 10.88
C LEU A 129 -0.40 10.91 11.80
N SER A 130 -1.19 11.93 11.40
CA SER A 130 -1.50 13.09 12.27
C SER A 130 -2.08 12.66 13.61
N MET A 131 -3.01 11.71 13.61
CA MET A 131 -3.60 11.17 14.84
C MET A 131 -2.56 10.45 15.71
N ALA A 132 -1.71 9.60 15.14
CA ALA A 132 -0.63 8.93 15.87
C ALA A 132 0.38 9.91 16.45
N LEU A 133 0.79 10.94 15.70
CA LEU A 133 1.68 12.00 16.15
C LEU A 133 1.08 12.85 17.28
N SER A 134 -0.24 13.10 17.24
CA SER A 134 -0.94 13.90 18.24
C SER A 134 -0.86 13.30 19.64
N PHE A 135 -0.78 11.97 19.75
CA PHE A 135 -0.57 11.27 21.03
C PHE A 135 0.73 11.69 21.72
N TRP A 136 1.74 12.01 20.95
CA TRP A 136 3.05 12.46 21.43
C TRP A 136 3.17 13.98 21.52
N GLY A 137 2.06 14.71 21.43
CA GLY A 137 2.02 16.16 21.60
C GLY A 137 2.32 16.96 20.33
N TRP A 138 2.38 16.31 19.16
CA TRP A 138 2.45 17.05 17.90
C TRP A 138 1.11 17.75 17.63
N ASP A 139 1.13 19.05 17.37
CA ASP A 139 -0.07 19.89 17.26
C ASP A 139 -0.52 20.19 15.81
N GLY A 140 0.22 19.69 14.81
CA GLY A 140 -0.16 19.78 13.40
C GLY A 140 -1.40 18.94 13.06
N ASP A 141 -1.83 19.03 11.80
CA ASP A 141 -2.93 18.23 11.22
C ASP A 141 -2.47 17.48 9.96
N GLN A 142 -3.38 16.84 9.24
CA GLN A 142 -3.04 16.10 8.02
C GLN A 142 -2.44 16.96 6.88
N ARG A 143 -2.57 18.30 6.90
CA ARG A 143 -2.15 19.16 5.79
C ARG A 143 -0.63 19.19 5.58
N PRO A 144 0.22 19.55 6.57
CA PRO A 144 1.67 19.52 6.38
C PRO A 144 2.20 18.13 6.05
N ILE A 145 1.55 17.08 6.56
CA ILE A 145 1.90 15.71 6.20
C ILE A 145 1.59 15.47 4.72
N ALA A 146 0.37 15.78 4.28
CA ALA A 146 -0.05 15.59 2.89
C ALA A 146 0.78 16.41 1.90
N GLU A 147 1.18 17.63 2.26
CA GLU A 147 2.06 18.49 1.46
C GLU A 147 3.47 17.88 1.29
N PHE A 148 3.93 17.12 2.26
CA PHE A 148 5.24 16.46 2.23
C PHE A 148 5.20 15.11 1.48
N VAL A 149 4.19 14.26 1.77
CA VAL A 149 4.17 12.87 1.27
C VAL A 149 3.40 12.70 -0.04
N LYS A 150 2.58 13.68 -0.44
CA LYS A 150 1.79 13.63 -1.66
C LYS A 150 2.28 14.67 -2.65
N PRO A 151 3.01 14.27 -3.68
CA PRO A 151 3.54 15.18 -4.70
C PRO A 151 2.45 15.90 -5.49
N ASN A 152 1.25 15.33 -5.52
CA ASN A 152 0.08 15.95 -6.12
C ASN A 152 -1.19 15.62 -5.32
N PRO A 153 -2.22 16.51 -5.31
CA PRO A 153 -3.46 16.30 -4.55
C PRO A 153 -4.31 15.10 -5.01
N ARG A 154 -4.02 14.55 -6.18
CA ARG A 154 -4.77 13.41 -6.77
C ARG A 154 -4.11 12.09 -6.52
N ASP A 155 -2.97 12.09 -5.87
CA ASP A 155 -2.29 10.89 -5.46
C ASP A 155 -3.23 9.98 -4.65
N LYS A 156 -3.22 8.71 -5.00
CA LYS A 156 -4.17 7.72 -4.47
C LYS A 156 -3.62 7.00 -3.26
N ASN A 157 -2.31 7.05 -3.07
CA ASN A 157 -1.62 6.29 -2.07
C ASN A 157 -0.50 7.12 -1.41
N VAL A 158 -0.22 6.78 -0.18
CA VAL A 158 0.98 7.21 0.56
C VAL A 158 1.63 5.94 1.10
N MET A 159 2.88 5.73 0.73
CA MET A 159 3.62 4.55 1.15
C MET A 159 4.08 4.68 2.61
N PRO A 160 4.22 3.56 3.36
CA PRO A 160 4.73 3.59 4.73
C PRO A 160 6.07 4.32 4.89
N TYR A 161 6.99 4.18 3.92
CA TYR A 161 8.29 4.84 3.98
C TYR A 161 8.20 6.38 3.82
N GLU A 162 7.22 6.89 3.08
CA GLU A 162 7.01 8.33 2.93
C GLU A 162 6.52 8.95 4.24
N MET A 163 5.63 8.25 4.94
CA MET A 163 5.20 8.66 6.28
C MET A 163 6.36 8.59 7.29
N ALA A 164 7.18 7.55 7.21
CA ALA A 164 8.38 7.45 8.05
C ALA A 164 9.34 8.62 7.80
N ASN A 165 9.60 8.96 6.54
CA ASN A 165 10.43 10.11 6.17
C ASN A 165 9.89 11.44 6.74
N PHE A 166 8.57 11.63 6.72
CA PHE A 166 7.97 12.82 7.34
C PHE A 166 8.21 12.86 8.85
N VAL A 167 8.04 11.73 9.55
CA VAL A 167 8.26 11.66 11.01
C VAL A 167 9.69 12.03 11.35
N GLU A 168 10.66 11.43 10.65
CA GLU A 168 12.10 11.63 10.91
C GLU A 168 12.56 13.07 10.62
N GLN A 169 12.04 13.68 9.55
CA GLN A 169 12.48 15.01 9.11
C GLN A 169 11.68 16.16 9.75
N GLY A 170 10.41 15.91 10.12
CA GLY A 170 9.46 16.97 10.46
C GLY A 170 9.01 17.02 11.92
N THR A 171 9.33 16.03 12.78
CA THR A 171 8.66 15.96 14.08
C THR A 171 9.57 15.84 15.31
N GLY A 172 10.82 15.44 15.15
CA GLY A 172 11.73 15.09 16.26
C GLY A 172 11.39 13.75 16.95
N LEU A 173 10.35 13.04 16.47
CA LEU A 173 10.03 11.68 16.89
C LEU A 173 10.80 10.66 16.05
N LYS A 174 10.81 9.43 16.52
CA LYS A 174 11.33 8.25 15.82
C LYS A 174 10.17 7.44 15.26
N VAL A 175 10.46 6.62 14.27
CA VAL A 175 9.48 5.74 13.65
C VAL A 175 10.12 4.41 13.28
N ILE A 176 9.36 3.35 13.39
CA ILE A 176 9.74 2.04 12.86
C ILE A 176 8.56 1.45 12.09
N THR A 177 8.84 0.92 10.91
CA THR A 177 7.89 0.20 10.07
C THR A 177 8.32 -1.25 9.97
N ARG A 178 7.40 -2.18 10.22
CA ARG A 178 7.64 -3.63 10.13
C ARG A 178 6.43 -4.32 9.51
N VAL A 179 6.65 -5.56 9.08
CA VAL A 179 5.64 -6.44 8.48
C VAL A 179 5.48 -7.72 9.32
N GLY A 180 4.48 -8.54 9.02
CA GLY A 180 4.26 -9.79 9.75
C GLY A 180 3.85 -9.58 11.21
N GLY A 181 3.16 -8.48 11.51
CA GLY A 181 2.61 -8.24 12.85
C GLY A 181 1.50 -9.24 13.21
N ASP A 182 1.21 -9.38 14.49
CA ASP A 182 0.13 -10.21 15.02
C ASP A 182 -0.67 -9.47 16.11
N ILE A 183 -1.80 -10.05 16.49
CA ILE A 183 -2.71 -9.49 17.51
C ILE A 183 -2.01 -9.29 18.85
N GLU A 184 -1.16 -10.23 19.27
CA GLU A 184 -0.45 -10.17 20.55
C GLU A 184 0.62 -9.08 20.55
N LEU A 185 1.30 -8.85 19.43
CA LEU A 185 2.26 -7.76 19.29
C LEU A 185 1.58 -6.39 19.38
N LEU A 186 0.44 -6.21 18.70
CA LEU A 186 -0.35 -4.97 18.83
C LEU A 186 -0.76 -4.71 20.28
N LYS A 187 -1.26 -5.73 20.99
CA LYS A 187 -1.64 -5.62 22.40
C LYS A 187 -0.45 -5.24 23.29
N LYS A 188 0.73 -5.82 23.04
CA LYS A 188 1.94 -5.47 23.78
C LYS A 188 2.34 -4.00 23.59
N PHE A 189 2.30 -3.50 22.35
CA PHE A 189 2.56 -2.08 22.09
C PHE A 189 1.54 -1.18 22.79
N ILE A 190 0.26 -1.49 22.68
CA ILE A 190 -0.81 -0.71 23.32
C ILE A 190 -0.67 -0.76 24.86
N ALA A 191 -0.38 -1.93 25.44
CA ALA A 191 -0.16 -2.07 26.88
C ALA A 191 1.05 -1.29 27.38
N ALA A 192 2.07 -1.14 26.54
CA ALA A 192 3.25 -0.32 26.82
C ALA A 192 3.03 1.19 26.52
N GLY A 193 1.84 1.59 26.06
CA GLY A 193 1.52 3.00 25.81
C GLY A 193 1.97 3.53 24.44
N PHE A 194 2.04 2.66 23.43
CA PHE A 194 2.34 3.04 22.03
C PHE A 194 1.11 2.80 21.16
N PRO A 195 0.46 3.84 20.63
CA PRO A 195 -0.50 3.67 19.56
C PRO A 195 0.19 3.11 18.32
N VAL A 196 -0.48 2.20 17.61
CA VAL A 196 0.08 1.53 16.44
C VAL A 196 -0.74 1.86 15.20
N LEU A 197 -0.10 2.41 14.19
CA LEU A 197 -0.71 2.65 12.90
C LEU A 197 -0.57 1.38 12.07
N VAL A 198 -1.67 0.90 11.49
CA VAL A 198 -1.71 -0.30 10.65
C VAL A 198 -2.18 0.05 9.25
N GLU A 199 -1.60 -0.63 8.25
CA GLU A 199 -2.05 -0.58 6.87
C GLU A 199 -2.87 -1.83 6.57
N LYS A 200 -4.08 -1.66 6.06
CA LYS A 200 -5.02 -2.77 5.84
C LYS A 200 -5.89 -2.57 4.61
N GLY A 201 -6.50 -3.65 4.14
CA GLY A 201 -7.59 -3.56 3.19
C GLY A 201 -8.83 -2.90 3.78
N PHE A 202 -9.63 -2.31 2.94
CA PHE A 202 -10.85 -1.64 3.31
C PHE A 202 -11.94 -1.82 2.25
N GLU A 203 -13.15 -2.13 2.70
CA GLU A 203 -14.36 -2.21 1.89
C GLU A 203 -15.47 -1.47 2.63
N GLY A 204 -16.15 -0.55 1.96
CA GLY A 204 -17.13 0.30 2.64
C GLY A 204 -18.23 0.84 1.73
N SER A 205 -19.27 1.40 2.38
CA SER A 205 -20.39 2.02 1.72
C SER A 205 -20.02 3.41 1.22
N GLY A 206 -19.65 3.61 0.03
CA GLY A 206 -19.33 4.94 -0.51
C GLY A 206 -18.40 4.87 -1.70
N PHE A 207 -17.84 3.70 -1.92
CA PHE A 207 -17.05 3.37 -3.11
C PHE A 207 -17.22 1.88 -3.45
N ASN A 208 -16.95 1.53 -4.69
CA ASN A 208 -17.06 0.15 -5.13
C ASN A 208 -15.73 -0.59 -4.95
N GLY A 209 -15.80 -1.79 -4.38
CA GLY A 209 -14.72 -2.75 -4.28
C GLY A 209 -13.69 -2.42 -3.19
N TRP A 210 -12.56 -3.06 -3.29
CA TRP A 210 -11.47 -3.04 -2.33
C TRP A 210 -10.56 -1.80 -2.50
N MET A 211 -10.05 -1.27 -1.36
CA MET A 211 -9.04 -0.20 -1.28
C MET A 211 -8.05 -0.49 -0.16
N GLY A 212 -6.87 0.17 -0.21
CA GLY A 212 -5.96 0.30 0.93
C GLY A 212 -6.42 1.40 1.90
N HIS A 213 -6.15 1.22 3.18
CA HIS A 213 -6.50 2.16 4.23
C HIS A 213 -5.55 2.07 5.42
N TYR A 214 -5.37 3.18 6.11
CA TYR A 214 -4.66 3.25 7.39
C TYR A 214 -5.62 3.51 8.53
N GLU A 215 -5.32 2.97 9.71
CA GLU A 215 -5.99 3.31 10.96
C GLU A 215 -5.03 3.23 12.14
N VAL A 216 -5.32 3.90 13.25
CA VAL A 216 -4.48 3.91 14.45
C VAL A 216 -5.14 3.08 15.54
N ILE A 217 -4.53 1.97 15.93
CA ILE A 217 -4.99 1.16 17.05
C ILE A 217 -4.58 1.85 18.34
N THR A 218 -5.57 2.11 19.22
CA THR A 218 -5.40 2.86 20.45
C THR A 218 -5.88 2.12 21.71
N GLY A 219 -6.50 0.95 21.54
CA GLY A 219 -6.96 0.16 22.68
C GLY A 219 -7.31 -1.27 22.28
N TYR A 220 -7.48 -2.12 23.28
CA TYR A 220 -7.99 -3.47 23.13
C TYR A 220 -8.79 -3.92 24.36
N ASP A 221 -9.65 -4.91 24.16
CA ASP A 221 -10.46 -5.56 25.19
C ASP A 221 -10.54 -7.07 24.87
N ASP A 222 -9.79 -7.89 25.60
CA ASP A 222 -9.72 -9.35 25.41
C ASP A 222 -11.02 -10.07 25.75
N GLU A 223 -11.85 -9.51 26.65
CA GLU A 223 -13.14 -10.12 26.99
C GLU A 223 -14.13 -9.99 25.84
N LYS A 224 -14.02 -8.89 25.09
CA LYS A 224 -14.86 -8.65 23.90
C LYS A 224 -14.20 -9.07 22.59
N GLN A 225 -12.92 -9.41 22.61
CA GLN A 225 -12.11 -9.69 21.40
C GLN A 225 -12.14 -8.51 20.40
N LEU A 226 -11.98 -7.29 20.92
CA LEU A 226 -12.05 -6.06 20.15
C LEU A 226 -10.79 -5.21 20.32
N PHE A 227 -10.34 -4.59 19.24
CA PHE A 227 -9.52 -3.39 19.26
C PHE A 227 -10.39 -2.14 19.24
N THR A 228 -9.83 -1.04 19.74
CA THR A 228 -10.33 0.33 19.51
C THR A 228 -9.39 1.03 18.54
N ALA A 229 -9.91 1.52 17.44
CA ALA A 229 -9.14 2.24 16.42
C ALA A 229 -9.62 3.68 16.26
N GLN A 230 -8.69 4.58 15.94
CA GLN A 230 -9.04 5.87 15.36
C GLN A 230 -9.04 5.68 13.84
N ASP A 231 -10.20 5.76 13.23
CA ASP A 231 -10.36 5.62 11.78
C ASP A 231 -10.73 6.96 11.16
N SER A 232 -9.88 7.45 10.28
CA SER A 232 -10.05 8.77 9.65
C SER A 232 -11.21 8.87 8.66
N TYR A 233 -11.75 7.73 8.22
CA TYR A 233 -12.87 7.67 7.28
C TYR A 233 -14.21 7.38 7.97
N ILE A 234 -14.21 6.50 8.98
CA ILE A 234 -15.44 6.01 9.63
C ILE A 234 -15.75 6.83 10.85
N MET A 235 -14.95 6.72 11.95
CA MET A 235 -15.21 7.41 13.21
C MET A 235 -14.06 7.27 14.21
N ALA A 236 -14.12 8.13 15.24
CA ALA A 236 -13.31 7.98 16.44
C ALA A 236 -13.72 6.72 17.24
N ASP A 237 -12.76 6.11 17.93
CA ASP A 237 -12.96 4.97 18.83
C ASP A 237 -13.75 3.82 18.18
N LEU A 238 -13.48 3.54 16.92
CA LEU A 238 -14.12 2.47 16.15
C LEU A 238 -13.78 1.09 16.76
N PRO A 239 -14.80 0.31 17.22
CA PRO A 239 -14.54 -1.05 17.66
C PRO A 239 -14.33 -2.00 16.45
N ILE A 240 -13.26 -2.78 16.48
CA ILE A 240 -12.91 -3.73 15.41
C ILE A 240 -12.61 -5.10 16.04
N GLY A 241 -13.31 -6.15 15.60
CA GLY A 241 -13.02 -7.53 16.02
C GLY A 241 -11.59 -7.95 15.64
N TYR A 242 -10.95 -8.73 16.48
CA TYR A 242 -9.59 -9.23 16.20
C TYR A 242 -9.52 -9.99 14.89
N ASP A 243 -10.48 -10.88 14.66
CA ASP A 243 -10.63 -11.65 13.41
C ASP A 243 -10.81 -10.75 12.18
N LYS A 244 -11.61 -9.70 12.33
CA LYS A 244 -11.84 -8.73 11.25
C LYS A 244 -10.60 -7.91 10.95
N LEU A 245 -9.88 -7.45 11.98
CA LEU A 245 -8.62 -6.73 11.77
C LEU A 245 -7.61 -7.64 11.06
N GLU A 246 -7.40 -8.87 11.56
CA GLU A 246 -6.46 -9.82 10.99
C GLU A 246 -6.76 -10.11 9.52
N LEU A 247 -8.05 -10.34 9.18
CA LEU A 247 -8.50 -10.56 7.81
C LEU A 247 -8.06 -9.44 6.86
N TYR A 248 -8.30 -8.18 7.21
CA TYR A 248 -7.99 -7.04 6.35
C TYR A 248 -6.53 -6.59 6.45
N TRP A 249 -5.87 -6.81 7.58
CA TRP A 249 -4.46 -6.46 7.79
C TRP A 249 -3.52 -7.36 6.97
N ARG A 250 -3.89 -8.63 6.77
CA ARG A 250 -3.24 -9.54 5.81
C ARG A 250 -3.06 -8.94 4.44
N HIS A 251 -4.01 -8.13 3.98
CA HIS A 251 -3.97 -7.52 2.64
C HIS A 251 -2.75 -6.63 2.40
N PHE A 252 -2.10 -6.18 3.46
CA PHE A 252 -0.89 -5.38 3.45
C PHE A 252 0.23 -6.03 4.26
N ASN A 253 0.38 -7.35 4.15
CA ASN A 253 1.48 -8.09 4.76
C ASN A 253 1.60 -7.87 6.28
N TYR A 254 0.48 -7.58 6.95
CA TYR A 254 0.45 -7.25 8.37
C TYR A 254 1.37 -6.08 8.73
N THR A 255 1.42 -5.07 7.88
CA THR A 255 2.26 -3.87 8.06
C THR A 255 1.80 -3.05 9.25
N TYR A 256 2.75 -2.68 10.09
CA TYR A 256 2.52 -1.77 11.21
C TYR A 256 3.64 -0.73 11.33
N ILE A 257 3.25 0.44 11.83
CA ILE A 257 4.12 1.59 12.01
C ILE A 257 3.97 2.08 13.45
N VAL A 258 5.07 2.19 14.16
CA VAL A 258 5.11 2.72 15.53
C VAL A 258 5.91 4.01 15.54
N VAL A 259 5.27 5.09 15.98
CA VAL A 259 5.91 6.39 16.21
C VAL A 259 6.16 6.54 17.70
N TYR A 260 7.35 7.01 18.08
CA TYR A 260 7.74 7.09 19.48
C TYR A 260 8.78 8.20 19.74
N PRO A 261 8.84 8.73 20.99
CA PRO A 261 9.91 9.64 21.39
C PRO A 261 11.27 8.90 21.44
N PRO A 262 12.38 9.58 21.12
CA PRO A 262 13.72 8.95 21.08
C PRO A 262 14.16 8.28 22.40
N ASP A 263 13.72 8.81 23.53
CA ASP A 263 14.03 8.26 24.87
C ASP A 263 13.30 6.94 25.18
N ARG A 264 12.31 6.56 24.38
CA ARG A 264 11.58 5.30 24.48
C ARG A 264 12.01 4.23 23.46
N GLU A 265 13.06 4.46 22.69
CA GLU A 265 13.54 3.54 21.64
C GLU A 265 13.87 2.14 22.19
N ALA A 266 14.51 2.09 23.37
CA ALA A 266 14.86 0.81 24.01
C ALA A 266 13.63 -0.05 24.35
N GLU A 267 12.50 0.59 24.72
CA GLU A 267 11.25 -0.12 24.99
C GLU A 267 10.65 -0.69 23.70
N VAL A 268 10.64 0.10 22.63
CA VAL A 268 10.15 -0.33 21.30
C VAL A 268 10.98 -1.53 20.81
N PHE A 269 12.30 -1.47 20.93
CA PHE A 269 13.19 -2.56 20.52
C PHE A 269 13.01 -3.81 21.37
N ALA A 270 12.76 -3.66 22.68
CA ALA A 270 12.45 -4.78 23.55
C ALA A 270 11.11 -5.47 23.18
N LEU A 271 10.11 -4.70 22.75
CA LEU A 271 8.81 -5.23 22.29
C LEU A 271 8.94 -5.95 20.95
N LEU A 272 9.74 -5.41 20.03
CA LEU A 272 9.99 -6.01 18.71
C LEU A 272 10.85 -7.28 18.81
N GLY A 273 11.74 -7.37 19.79
CA GLY A 273 12.67 -8.49 19.90
C GLY A 273 13.49 -8.68 18.61
N PRO A 274 13.52 -9.89 18.01
CA PRO A 274 14.28 -10.13 16.77
C PRO A 274 13.82 -9.30 15.58
N HIS A 275 12.59 -8.83 15.56
CA HIS A 275 12.02 -8.02 14.47
C HIS A 275 12.61 -6.60 14.37
N VAL A 276 13.52 -6.21 15.28
CA VAL A 276 14.34 -5.01 15.12
C VAL A 276 15.21 -5.13 13.86
N ASP A 277 15.77 -6.32 13.60
CA ASP A 277 16.50 -6.61 12.38
C ASP A 277 15.52 -6.77 11.20
N GLU A 278 15.69 -5.96 10.16
CA GLU A 278 14.79 -5.96 9.00
C GLU A 278 14.86 -7.26 8.20
N THR A 279 16.06 -7.82 8.06
CA THR A 279 16.23 -9.08 7.32
C THR A 279 15.51 -10.21 8.04
N TYR A 280 15.67 -10.30 9.36
CA TYR A 280 14.90 -11.25 10.16
C TYR A 280 13.38 -11.03 10.02
N ASN A 281 12.93 -9.78 10.07
CA ASN A 281 11.52 -9.45 9.95
C ASN A 281 10.93 -9.89 8.60
N PHE A 282 11.62 -9.61 7.48
CA PHE A 282 11.18 -10.06 6.16
C PHE A 282 11.22 -11.59 6.01
N GLN A 283 12.24 -12.28 6.59
CA GLN A 283 12.29 -13.75 6.60
C GLN A 283 11.11 -14.35 7.37
N TYR A 284 10.80 -13.80 8.54
CA TYR A 284 9.64 -14.21 9.33
C TYR A 284 8.33 -14.00 8.57
N ALA A 285 8.13 -12.81 7.98
CA ALA A 285 6.92 -12.50 7.22
C ALA A 285 6.79 -13.34 5.94
N ALA A 286 7.91 -13.69 5.28
CA ALA A 286 7.91 -14.62 4.15
C ALA A 286 7.51 -16.03 4.57
N GLN A 287 7.93 -16.49 5.75
CA GLN A 287 7.52 -17.79 6.29
C GLN A 287 6.04 -17.76 6.66
N LEU A 288 5.56 -16.72 7.35
CA LEU A 288 4.15 -16.54 7.68
C LEU A 288 3.28 -16.63 6.43
N ALA A 289 3.63 -15.87 5.39
CA ALA A 289 2.91 -15.90 4.12
C ALA A 289 2.97 -17.29 3.46
N SER A 290 4.09 -18.01 3.58
CA SER A 290 4.22 -19.37 3.06
C SER A 290 3.32 -20.37 3.81
N ASP A 291 3.18 -20.23 5.11
CA ASP A 291 2.29 -21.06 5.92
C ASP A 291 0.81 -20.79 5.59
N GLU A 292 0.46 -19.52 5.33
CA GLU A 292 -0.89 -19.11 4.92
C GLU A 292 -1.29 -19.66 3.54
N ILE A 293 -0.35 -19.84 2.61
CA ILE A 293 -0.61 -20.46 1.30
C ILE A 293 -1.23 -21.85 1.43
N PHE A 294 -0.84 -22.62 2.44
CA PHE A 294 -1.40 -23.97 2.67
C PHE A 294 -2.73 -23.96 3.43
N GLN A 295 -3.13 -22.83 4.00
CA GLN A 295 -4.31 -22.73 4.87
C GLN A 295 -5.47 -21.98 4.21
N LEU A 296 -5.17 -21.11 3.26
CA LEU A 296 -6.13 -20.17 2.70
C LEU A 296 -6.55 -20.56 1.29
N GLY A 297 -7.71 -20.03 0.88
CA GLY A 297 -8.24 -20.14 -0.47
C GLY A 297 -8.77 -18.78 -0.97
N GLY A 298 -9.11 -18.72 -2.25
CA GLY A 298 -9.70 -17.52 -2.86
C GLY A 298 -8.88 -16.27 -2.64
N ARG A 299 -9.51 -15.18 -2.21
CA ARG A 299 -8.85 -13.90 -1.98
C ARG A 299 -7.76 -13.97 -0.88
N GLY A 300 -7.95 -14.77 0.14
CA GLY A 300 -6.92 -14.97 1.17
C GLY A 300 -5.64 -15.56 0.59
N LEU A 301 -5.76 -16.54 -0.29
CA LEU A 301 -4.62 -17.15 -0.96
C LEU A 301 -3.91 -16.17 -1.93
N PHE A 302 -4.67 -15.31 -2.62
CA PHE A 302 -4.09 -14.22 -3.41
C PHE A 302 -3.15 -13.35 -2.57
N PHE A 303 -3.62 -12.88 -1.40
CA PHE A 303 -2.80 -12.05 -0.53
C PHE A 303 -1.61 -12.80 0.07
N ALA A 304 -1.76 -14.08 0.42
CA ALA A 304 -0.65 -14.88 0.93
C ALA A 304 0.49 -14.99 -0.11
N TRP A 305 0.17 -15.27 -1.37
CA TRP A 305 1.16 -15.30 -2.44
C TRP A 305 1.76 -13.91 -2.72
N PHE A 306 0.93 -12.86 -2.72
CA PHE A 306 1.39 -11.50 -2.95
C PHE A 306 2.33 -11.04 -1.84
N ASN A 307 1.99 -11.29 -0.57
CA ASN A 307 2.81 -10.98 0.60
C ASN A 307 4.14 -11.74 0.57
N ARG A 308 4.12 -13.02 0.19
CA ARG A 308 5.35 -13.79 -0.01
C ARG A 308 6.25 -13.15 -1.05
N GLY A 309 5.70 -12.74 -2.20
CA GLY A 309 6.42 -12.01 -3.24
C GLY A 309 7.03 -10.70 -2.73
N THR A 310 6.28 -9.94 -1.95
CA THR A 310 6.75 -8.69 -1.35
C THR A 310 7.93 -8.91 -0.41
N ASN A 311 7.84 -9.88 0.49
CA ASN A 311 8.94 -10.19 1.42
C ASN A 311 10.19 -10.73 0.70
N LEU A 312 10.02 -11.60 -0.30
CA LEU A 312 11.15 -12.09 -1.10
C LEU A 312 11.81 -10.97 -1.91
N LYS A 313 11.04 -10.02 -2.44
CA LYS A 313 11.58 -8.82 -3.10
C LYS A 313 12.44 -7.99 -2.13
N ASP A 314 11.99 -7.78 -0.88
CA ASP A 314 12.73 -7.03 0.13
C ASP A 314 13.99 -7.79 0.61
N LEU A 315 13.97 -9.12 0.54
CA LEU A 315 15.15 -9.99 0.71
C LEU A 315 16.04 -10.07 -0.55
N GLN A 316 15.70 -9.36 -1.63
CA GLN A 316 16.39 -9.37 -2.92
C GLN A 316 16.36 -10.71 -3.66
N ASP A 317 15.51 -11.64 -3.27
CA ASP A 317 15.18 -12.84 -4.06
C ASP A 317 14.14 -12.49 -5.14
N TYR A 318 14.58 -11.79 -6.18
CA TYR A 318 13.69 -11.35 -7.25
C TYR A 318 13.09 -12.50 -8.06
N VAL A 319 13.80 -13.63 -8.17
CA VAL A 319 13.30 -14.82 -8.87
C VAL A 319 12.17 -15.47 -8.09
N GLY A 320 12.37 -15.71 -6.81
CA GLY A 320 11.33 -16.21 -5.92
C GLY A 320 10.15 -15.25 -5.79
N ALA A 321 10.42 -13.94 -5.75
CA ALA A 321 9.38 -12.90 -5.73
C ALA A 321 8.54 -12.92 -7.01
N ALA A 322 9.17 -12.99 -8.19
CA ALA A 322 8.46 -13.04 -9.47
C ALA A 322 7.56 -14.28 -9.57
N ALA A 323 8.06 -15.46 -9.15
CA ALA A 323 7.25 -16.68 -9.11
C ALA A 323 6.05 -16.56 -8.16
N ALA A 324 6.25 -15.95 -6.98
CA ALA A 324 5.15 -15.75 -6.03
C ALA A 324 4.09 -14.77 -6.56
N TYR A 325 4.49 -13.72 -7.25
CA TYR A 325 3.56 -12.80 -7.90
C TYR A 325 2.84 -13.44 -9.09
N ASP A 326 3.48 -14.33 -9.85
CA ASP A 326 2.83 -15.09 -10.93
C ASP A 326 1.65 -15.92 -10.37
N GLU A 327 1.85 -16.61 -9.26
CA GLU A 327 0.79 -17.37 -8.58
C GLU A 327 -0.33 -16.42 -8.08
N ALA A 328 0.04 -15.30 -7.47
CA ALA A 328 -0.95 -14.30 -7.05
C ALA A 328 -1.80 -13.82 -8.23
N PHE A 329 -1.21 -13.45 -9.36
CA PHE A 329 -1.95 -12.99 -10.53
C PHE A 329 -2.78 -14.09 -11.21
N GLN A 330 -2.36 -15.35 -11.14
CA GLN A 330 -3.19 -16.45 -11.59
C GLN A 330 -4.47 -16.55 -10.76
N ILE A 331 -4.34 -16.49 -9.41
CA ILE A 331 -5.49 -16.50 -8.50
C ILE A 331 -6.37 -15.26 -8.72
N ASP A 332 -5.77 -14.07 -8.95
CA ASP A 332 -6.50 -12.85 -9.27
C ASP A 332 -7.35 -13.00 -10.54
N ALA A 333 -6.84 -13.71 -11.56
CA ALA A 333 -7.58 -14.03 -12.78
C ALA A 333 -8.77 -14.97 -12.51
N GLU A 334 -8.61 -15.94 -11.62
CA GLU A 334 -9.70 -16.83 -11.19
C GLU A 334 -10.78 -16.06 -10.39
N LEU A 335 -10.35 -15.13 -9.53
CA LEU A 335 -11.24 -14.25 -8.75
C LEU A 335 -12.03 -13.30 -9.65
N ALA A 336 -11.50 -12.85 -10.77
CA ALA A 336 -12.22 -12.02 -11.72
C ALA A 336 -13.48 -12.72 -12.29
N ILE A 337 -13.52 -14.04 -12.24
CA ILE A 337 -14.65 -14.86 -12.69
C ILE A 337 -15.53 -15.26 -11.50
N SER A 338 -14.91 -15.69 -10.40
CA SER A 338 -15.62 -16.32 -9.28
C SER A 338 -16.10 -15.35 -8.20
N ASP A 339 -15.39 -14.22 -7.99
CA ASP A 339 -15.67 -13.24 -6.96
C ASP A 339 -15.17 -11.82 -7.34
N PRO A 340 -15.67 -11.25 -8.46
CA PRO A 340 -15.18 -9.97 -8.98
C PRO A 340 -15.41 -8.79 -8.01
N GLU A 341 -16.46 -8.84 -7.19
CA GLU A 341 -16.82 -7.74 -6.28
C GLU A 341 -15.79 -7.55 -5.16
N HIS A 342 -15.16 -8.64 -4.69
CA HIS A 342 -14.17 -8.58 -3.61
C HIS A 342 -12.73 -8.64 -4.10
N ARG A 343 -12.50 -8.60 -5.39
CA ARG A 343 -11.18 -8.62 -5.99
C ARG A 343 -10.36 -7.37 -5.66
N ALA A 344 -9.08 -7.56 -5.34
CA ALA A 344 -8.18 -6.46 -4.99
C ALA A 344 -7.55 -5.80 -6.24
N TRP A 345 -8.33 -5.48 -7.27
CA TRP A 345 -7.85 -4.97 -8.56
C TRP A 345 -7.05 -3.65 -8.46
N ARG A 346 -7.14 -2.91 -7.33
CA ARG A 346 -6.36 -1.71 -7.05
C ARG A 346 -5.01 -1.99 -6.39
N MET A 347 -4.61 -3.27 -6.24
CA MET A 347 -3.41 -3.64 -5.48
C MET A 347 -2.16 -2.89 -5.93
N LEU A 348 -1.98 -2.73 -7.24
CA LEU A 348 -0.84 -2.03 -7.86
C LEU A 348 -0.84 -0.51 -7.64
N TRP A 349 -1.90 0.06 -7.03
CA TRP A 349 -1.90 1.46 -6.61
C TRP A 349 -1.16 1.64 -5.28
N TYR A 350 -1.00 0.57 -4.51
CA TYR A 350 -0.45 0.55 -3.15
C TYR A 350 0.86 -0.23 -3.06
N GLN A 351 1.00 -1.28 -3.84
CA GLN A 351 2.14 -2.19 -3.74
C GLN A 351 2.76 -2.44 -5.11
N THR A 352 3.92 -1.86 -5.34
CA THR A 352 4.63 -1.86 -6.63
C THR A 352 5.68 -2.97 -6.76
N GLY A 353 5.74 -3.87 -5.76
CA GLY A 353 6.71 -4.98 -5.72
C GLY A 353 6.82 -5.84 -6.98
N PRO A 354 5.71 -6.18 -7.68
CA PRO A 354 5.78 -6.95 -8.93
C PRO A 354 6.63 -6.31 -10.01
N TYR A 355 6.65 -4.98 -10.13
CA TYR A 355 7.50 -4.29 -11.10
C TYR A 355 8.98 -4.55 -10.83
N PHE A 356 9.42 -4.48 -9.56
CA PHE A 356 10.79 -4.81 -9.16
C PHE A 356 11.14 -6.24 -9.54
N ALA A 357 10.33 -7.21 -9.14
CA ALA A 357 10.60 -8.61 -9.36
C ALA A 357 10.72 -8.94 -10.85
N TYR A 358 9.79 -8.46 -11.68
CA TYR A 358 9.82 -8.70 -13.11
C TYR A 358 10.96 -7.94 -13.80
N TYR A 359 11.25 -6.71 -13.40
CA TYR A 359 12.35 -5.94 -13.98
C TYR A 359 13.71 -6.59 -13.73
N TYR A 360 14.01 -6.93 -12.48
CA TYR A 360 15.32 -7.52 -12.12
C TYR A 360 15.49 -8.98 -12.56
N THR A 361 14.40 -9.63 -12.99
CA THR A 361 14.47 -10.94 -13.65
C THR A 361 14.45 -10.85 -15.18
N GLY A 362 14.58 -9.64 -15.76
CA GLY A 362 14.62 -9.42 -17.21
C GLY A 362 13.26 -9.56 -17.91
N ARG A 363 12.17 -9.62 -17.17
CA ARG A 363 10.80 -9.80 -17.67
C ARG A 363 10.17 -8.44 -18.07
N TYR A 364 10.87 -7.68 -18.92
CA TYR A 364 10.49 -6.30 -19.25
C TYR A 364 9.14 -6.19 -19.93
N TYR A 365 8.75 -7.17 -20.75
CA TYR A 365 7.39 -7.19 -21.34
C TYR A 365 6.29 -7.34 -20.29
N ASP A 366 6.52 -8.11 -19.24
CA ASP A 366 5.57 -8.25 -18.14
C ASP A 366 5.47 -6.95 -17.35
N VAL A 367 6.59 -6.22 -17.13
CA VAL A 367 6.57 -4.89 -16.53
C VAL A 367 5.72 -3.91 -17.35
N VAL A 368 5.93 -3.85 -18.67
CA VAL A 368 5.15 -2.98 -19.56
C VAL A 368 3.67 -3.33 -19.52
N SER A 369 3.34 -4.61 -19.65
CA SER A 369 1.94 -5.08 -19.65
C SER A 369 1.24 -4.81 -18.32
N LEU A 370 1.93 -5.01 -17.20
CA LEU A 370 1.39 -4.76 -15.86
C LEU A 370 1.18 -3.25 -15.61
N ALA A 371 2.11 -2.41 -16.07
CA ALA A 371 1.96 -0.97 -15.96
C ALA A 371 0.83 -0.45 -16.87
N ASP A 372 0.72 -0.97 -18.10
CA ASP A 372 -0.41 -0.67 -18.99
C ASP A 372 -1.75 -1.06 -18.37
N PHE A 373 -1.82 -2.26 -17.77
CA PHE A 373 -2.99 -2.71 -17.02
C PHE A 373 -3.35 -1.73 -15.90
N THR A 374 -2.38 -1.36 -15.05
CA THR A 374 -2.60 -0.46 -13.91
C THR A 374 -3.07 0.92 -14.39
N ILE A 375 -2.37 1.54 -15.32
CA ILE A 375 -2.65 2.88 -15.84
C ILE A 375 -4.02 2.92 -16.54
N ASN A 376 -4.34 1.92 -17.36
CA ASN A 376 -5.58 1.90 -18.14
C ASN A 376 -6.82 1.65 -17.27
N ASN A 377 -6.69 0.95 -16.14
CA ASN A 377 -7.79 0.68 -15.22
C ASN A 377 -8.04 1.80 -14.20
N MET A 378 -7.22 2.85 -14.17
CA MET A 378 -7.48 4.03 -13.35
C MET A 378 -8.35 5.05 -14.10
N SER A 379 -9.29 5.67 -13.42
CA SER A 379 -10.04 6.81 -13.97
C SER A 379 -9.11 8.00 -14.24
N GLU A 380 -8.10 8.16 -13.40
CA GLU A 380 -7.04 9.15 -13.50
C GLU A 380 -5.74 8.47 -13.09
N PRO A 381 -4.78 8.32 -14.01
CA PRO A 381 -3.57 7.51 -13.78
C PRO A 381 -2.51 8.28 -12.99
N SER A 382 -2.81 8.58 -11.72
CA SER A 382 -1.92 9.31 -10.80
C SER A 382 -1.03 8.36 -9.98
N VAL A 383 -0.39 7.40 -10.64
CA VAL A 383 0.59 6.45 -10.05
C VAL A 383 1.90 6.57 -10.83
N GLU A 384 2.77 7.43 -10.35
CA GLU A 384 4.05 7.75 -10.96
C GLU A 384 4.98 6.55 -11.09
N GLU A 385 4.94 5.62 -10.12
CA GLU A 385 5.78 4.42 -10.13
C GLU A 385 5.44 3.52 -11.33
N SER A 386 4.18 3.43 -11.72
CA SER A 386 3.79 2.64 -12.90
C SER A 386 4.41 3.21 -14.19
N PHE A 387 4.46 4.53 -14.34
CA PHE A 387 5.14 5.18 -15.45
C PHE A 387 6.66 4.97 -15.37
N TYR A 388 7.25 5.13 -14.19
CA TYR A 388 8.67 4.97 -13.96
C TYR A 388 9.16 3.56 -14.32
N TRP A 389 8.49 2.53 -13.81
CA TRP A 389 8.86 1.15 -14.10
C TRP A 389 8.64 0.77 -15.56
N ARG A 390 7.57 1.27 -16.19
CA ARG A 390 7.34 1.08 -17.62
C ARG A 390 8.43 1.76 -18.46
N ALA A 391 8.88 2.94 -18.06
CA ALA A 391 9.98 3.64 -18.71
C ALA A 391 11.26 2.82 -18.66
N LEU A 392 11.66 2.33 -17.49
CA LEU A 392 12.84 1.47 -17.35
C LEU A 392 12.75 0.21 -18.23
N ALA A 393 11.58 -0.43 -18.27
CA ALA A 393 11.38 -1.63 -19.07
C ALA A 393 11.39 -1.34 -20.58
N ARG A 394 10.78 -0.23 -21.02
CA ARG A 394 10.84 0.23 -22.42
C ARG A 394 12.27 0.51 -22.87
N GLU A 395 13.04 1.19 -22.04
CA GLU A 395 14.46 1.44 -22.33
C GLU A 395 15.23 0.12 -22.48
N ALA A 396 15.05 -0.83 -21.57
CA ALA A 396 15.68 -2.14 -21.64
C ALA A 396 15.27 -2.93 -22.90
N LEU A 397 14.09 -2.67 -23.46
CA LEU A 397 13.60 -3.22 -24.73
C LEU A 397 14.05 -2.41 -25.96
N GLY A 398 14.80 -1.31 -25.78
CA GLY A 398 15.30 -0.45 -26.85
C GLY A 398 14.36 0.70 -27.25
N ASP A 399 13.19 0.85 -26.63
CA ASP A 399 12.27 1.97 -26.86
C ASP A 399 12.65 3.16 -25.97
N VAL A 400 13.76 3.81 -26.29
CA VAL A 400 14.28 4.96 -25.55
C VAL A 400 13.32 6.16 -25.61
N ALA A 401 12.66 6.37 -26.77
CA ALA A 401 11.71 7.48 -26.92
C ALA A 401 10.49 7.30 -26.02
N GLY A 402 9.91 6.11 -25.98
CA GLY A 402 8.81 5.78 -25.08
C GLY A 402 9.21 5.82 -23.60
N ALA A 403 10.47 5.47 -23.27
CA ALA A 403 10.99 5.59 -21.91
C ALA A 403 11.05 7.05 -21.45
N ILE A 404 11.58 7.96 -22.29
CA ILE A 404 11.62 9.40 -22.00
C ILE A 404 10.20 9.93 -21.75
N GLU A 405 9.25 9.60 -22.64
CA GLU A 405 7.85 10.03 -22.49
C GLU A 405 7.25 9.55 -21.15
N ASP A 406 7.53 8.33 -20.74
CA ASP A 406 7.00 7.80 -19.49
C ASP A 406 7.69 8.41 -18.24
N PHE A 407 9.00 8.70 -18.26
CA PHE A 407 9.65 9.45 -17.19
C PHE A 407 9.07 10.87 -17.07
N GLU A 408 8.80 11.55 -18.19
CA GLU A 408 8.13 12.84 -18.18
C GLU A 408 6.69 12.76 -17.67
N ARG A 409 5.99 11.64 -17.93
CA ARG A 409 4.66 11.38 -17.38
C ARG A 409 4.71 11.13 -15.87
N ALA A 410 5.71 10.41 -15.38
CA ALA A 410 5.93 10.23 -13.95
C ALA A 410 6.13 11.60 -13.26
N LEU A 411 6.95 12.48 -13.83
CA LEU A 411 7.18 13.83 -13.32
C LEU A 411 5.95 14.75 -13.36
N ARG A 412 4.96 14.49 -14.23
CA ARG A 412 3.68 15.24 -14.19
C ARG A 412 2.87 14.91 -12.93
N TRP A 413 3.02 13.69 -12.40
CA TRP A 413 2.34 13.25 -11.20
C TRP A 413 3.17 13.46 -9.95
N HIS A 414 4.50 13.41 -10.08
CA HIS A 414 5.46 13.66 -9.01
C HIS A 414 6.49 14.70 -9.47
N PRO A 415 6.16 15.99 -9.47
CA PRO A 415 7.11 17.05 -9.77
C PRO A 415 8.35 16.93 -8.88
N ASP A 416 9.52 17.23 -9.44
CA ASP A 416 10.82 17.18 -8.74
C ASP A 416 11.23 15.79 -8.20
N TRP A 417 10.62 14.70 -8.69
CA TRP A 417 11.01 13.33 -8.32
C TRP A 417 12.41 13.01 -8.83
N GLU A 418 13.38 13.11 -7.93
CA GLU A 418 14.81 13.03 -8.26
C GLU A 418 15.17 11.71 -8.97
N VAL A 419 14.48 10.62 -8.64
CA VAL A 419 14.70 9.29 -9.26
C VAL A 419 14.38 9.34 -10.76
N ALA A 420 13.27 9.95 -11.17
CA ALA A 420 12.89 10.09 -12.56
C ALA A 420 13.75 11.16 -13.30
N LEU A 421 14.04 12.28 -12.61
CA LEU A 421 14.94 13.32 -13.13
C LEU A 421 16.34 12.78 -13.42
N ALA A 422 16.88 11.93 -12.54
CA ALA A 422 18.18 11.29 -12.75
C ALA A 422 18.20 10.42 -14.03
N GLN A 423 17.11 9.71 -14.32
CA GLN A 423 17.00 8.90 -15.54
C GLN A 423 16.95 9.79 -16.80
N LEU A 424 16.17 10.86 -16.79
CA LEU A 424 16.12 11.79 -17.91
C LEU A 424 17.48 12.42 -18.19
N ARG A 425 18.18 12.90 -17.13
CA ARG A 425 19.57 13.40 -17.29
C ARG A 425 20.51 12.35 -17.87
N ARG A 426 20.43 11.10 -17.43
CA ARG A 426 21.23 9.98 -17.97
C ARG A 426 20.94 9.73 -19.45
N LEU A 427 19.70 9.92 -19.88
CA LEU A 427 19.29 9.81 -21.28
C LEU A 427 19.58 11.07 -22.13
N GLY A 428 20.23 12.09 -21.54
CA GLY A 428 20.59 13.32 -22.24
C GLY A 428 19.44 14.33 -22.38
N VAL A 429 18.34 14.14 -21.65
CA VAL A 429 17.24 15.11 -21.61
C VAL A 429 17.53 16.12 -20.51
N THR A 430 17.70 17.37 -20.91
CA THR A 430 17.80 18.50 -19.95
C THR A 430 16.40 19.01 -19.67
N SER A 431 15.96 18.88 -18.43
CA SER A 431 14.70 19.48 -17.93
C SER A 431 14.82 20.98 -17.78
#